data_406aae26e392d5ec9b6bad9578ac0994
#
_entry.id   406aae26e392d5ec9b6bad9578ac0994
#
_cell.length_a   1.000
_cell.length_b   1.000
_cell.length_c   1.000
_cell.angle_alpha   90.00
_cell.angle_beta   90.00
_cell.angle_gamma   90.00
#
_symmetry.space_group_name_H-M   'P 1'
#
loop_
_entity.id
_entity.type
_entity.pdbx_description
1 polymer ?
#
loop_
_entity_poly.entity_id
_entity_poly.type
_entity_poly.pdbx_seq_one_letter_code
_entity_poly.pdbx_strand_id
1 'polypeptide(L)'
;MTIGSPKNQVGPNPTLATPLVMSDESLAPSNNLLALAEQLDQHESDDPSQLALAQRMAEFARGHDDALFRSCPDAHFTGSALVVEEGTSRFILLFHTKLQKWLQPGGHVDGNANLAASALREAQEETGIEGLRVVQPAFDLDIHEVRPPNEPPHLHLDIRFVVLAPKGSVPVGNHESRELRWVTVDELQEFDVDESVRRLVRQGLLLLENIDA
;
A
#
# COMPACT_ATOMS: atom_id res chain seq x y z
N MET A 1 -2.89 18.69 51.97
CA MET A 1 -1.74 18.61 51.01
C MET A 1 -2.20 17.75 49.84
N THR A 2 -2.56 18.39 48.76
CA THR A 2 -3.09 17.71 47.55
C THR A 2 -1.93 17.54 46.57
N ILE A 3 -1.55 16.29 46.30
CA ILE A 3 -0.45 15.97 45.37
C ILE A 3 -1.04 15.95 43.96
N GLY A 4 -0.67 16.94 43.17
CA GLY A 4 -1.04 17.02 41.75
C GLY A 4 -0.29 15.97 40.94
N SER A 5 -1.03 15.20 40.16
CA SER A 5 -0.49 14.27 39.15
C SER A 5 0.21 15.05 38.04
N PRO A 6 1.38 14.60 37.53
CA PRO A 6 2.04 15.23 36.41
C PRO A 6 1.20 14.99 35.13
N LYS A 7 0.81 16.08 34.46
CA LYS A 7 0.30 16.03 33.09
C LYS A 7 1.45 15.61 32.17
N ASN A 8 1.33 14.43 31.56
CA ASN A 8 2.16 14.04 30.43
C ASN A 8 1.93 15.06 29.30
N GLN A 9 2.88 15.95 29.08
CA GLN A 9 2.97 16.72 27.85
C GLN A 9 3.48 15.77 26.77
N VAL A 10 2.55 15.33 25.91
CA VAL A 10 2.92 14.75 24.61
C VAL A 10 3.58 15.89 23.83
N GLY A 11 4.88 15.75 23.55
CA GLY A 11 5.60 16.68 22.69
C GLY A 11 5.00 16.67 21.27
N PRO A 12 5.28 17.70 20.44
CA PRO A 12 4.79 17.73 19.08
C PRO A 12 5.31 16.48 18.36
N ASN A 13 4.37 15.73 17.76
CA ASN A 13 4.64 14.60 16.88
C ASN A 13 5.64 15.03 15.80
N PRO A 14 6.66 14.22 15.45
CA PRO A 14 7.50 14.53 14.31
C PRO A 14 6.61 14.76 13.10
N THR A 15 6.88 15.82 12.36
CA THR A 15 6.09 16.25 11.22
C THR A 15 6.26 15.19 10.13
N LEU A 16 5.31 14.25 10.05
CA LEU A 16 5.23 13.34 8.91
C LEU A 16 5.23 14.16 7.62
N ALA A 17 5.89 13.67 6.58
CA ALA A 17 5.93 14.34 5.30
C ALA A 17 4.50 14.67 4.84
N THR A 18 4.27 15.93 4.40
CA THR A 18 2.94 16.36 3.97
C THR A 18 2.47 15.49 2.82
N PRO A 19 1.34 14.77 2.96
CA PRO A 19 0.83 13.90 1.91
C PRO A 19 0.53 14.68 0.63
N LEU A 20 0.92 14.13 -0.51
CA LEU A 20 0.71 14.68 -1.83
C LEU A 20 -0.21 13.77 -2.64
N VAL A 21 -1.33 14.29 -3.12
CA VAL A 21 -2.27 13.56 -3.99
C VAL A 21 -1.88 13.77 -5.44
N MET A 22 -1.62 12.67 -6.16
CA MET A 22 -1.12 12.70 -7.53
C MET A 22 -2.02 11.89 -8.48
N SER A 23 -2.24 12.43 -9.69
CA SER A 23 -2.87 11.71 -10.80
C SER A 23 -1.83 10.95 -11.62
N ASP A 24 -2.28 10.01 -12.44
CA ASP A 24 -1.43 9.20 -13.31
C ASP A 24 -0.51 10.04 -14.22
N GLU A 25 -1.01 11.13 -14.79
CA GLU A 25 -0.25 12.03 -15.66
C GLU A 25 1.00 12.65 -15.00
N SER A 26 1.03 12.69 -13.67
CA SER A 26 2.15 13.23 -12.89
C SER A 26 3.16 12.18 -12.42
N LEU A 27 2.92 10.90 -12.71
CA LEU A 27 3.71 9.76 -12.24
C LEU A 27 4.55 9.16 -13.37
N ALA A 28 5.70 9.76 -13.65
CA ALA A 28 6.63 9.23 -14.65
C ALA A 28 7.19 7.86 -14.23
N PRO A 29 7.21 6.85 -15.13
CA PRO A 29 7.88 5.59 -14.87
C PRO A 29 9.39 5.80 -14.62
N SER A 30 9.97 4.95 -13.76
CA SER A 30 11.38 4.97 -13.42
C SER A 30 11.92 3.53 -13.32
N ASN A 31 13.19 3.33 -13.67
CA ASN A 31 13.90 2.08 -13.40
C ASN A 31 15.05 2.27 -12.39
N ASN A 32 15.05 3.38 -11.67
CA ASN A 32 16.13 3.76 -10.77
C ASN A 32 15.96 3.11 -9.39
N LEU A 33 16.53 1.93 -9.21
CA LEU A 33 16.54 1.20 -7.93
C LEU A 33 17.23 1.97 -6.80
N LEU A 34 18.25 2.77 -7.11
CA LEU A 34 18.92 3.57 -6.08
C LEU A 34 18.01 4.68 -5.54
N ALA A 35 17.26 5.33 -6.43
CA ALA A 35 16.27 6.33 -5.98
C ALA A 35 15.15 5.67 -5.13
N LEU A 36 14.71 4.46 -5.48
CA LEU A 36 13.76 3.70 -4.66
C LEU A 36 14.36 3.38 -3.28
N ALA A 37 15.61 2.92 -3.24
CA ALA A 37 16.30 2.64 -1.99
C ALA A 37 16.46 3.90 -1.11
N GLU A 38 16.75 5.06 -1.72
CA GLU A 38 16.81 6.34 -1.01
C GLU A 38 15.45 6.77 -0.45
N GLN A 39 14.36 6.56 -1.20
CA GLN A 39 13.00 6.80 -0.69
C GLN A 39 12.66 5.89 0.50
N LEU A 40 13.06 4.62 0.46
CA LEU A 40 12.87 3.68 1.56
C LEU A 40 13.69 4.07 2.80
N ASP A 41 14.92 4.56 2.64
CA ASP A 41 15.72 5.08 3.77
C ASP A 41 15.08 6.33 4.44
N GLN A 42 14.26 7.06 3.68
CA GLN A 42 13.52 8.23 4.16
C GLN A 42 12.12 7.89 4.65
N HIS A 43 11.75 6.61 4.67
CA HIS A 43 10.45 6.19 5.18
C HIS A 43 10.27 6.56 6.66
N GLU A 44 9.21 7.29 6.96
CA GLU A 44 8.88 7.74 8.31
C GLU A 44 7.73 6.90 8.87
N SER A 45 7.89 6.42 10.09
CA SER A 45 6.85 5.68 10.80
C SER A 45 7.09 5.71 12.31
N ASP A 46 6.04 5.79 13.10
CA ASP A 46 6.09 5.62 14.55
C ASP A 46 6.20 4.13 14.95
N ASP A 47 6.02 3.21 14.02
CA ASP A 47 6.18 1.77 14.22
C ASP A 47 7.61 1.33 13.85
N PRO A 48 8.44 0.92 14.83
CA PRO A 48 9.80 0.44 14.57
C PRO A 48 9.85 -0.75 13.61
N SER A 49 8.78 -1.55 13.49
CA SER A 49 8.72 -2.67 12.56
C SER A 49 8.68 -2.18 11.11
N GLN A 50 7.99 -1.08 10.83
CA GLN A 50 7.94 -0.44 9.52
C GLN A 50 9.31 0.12 9.12
N LEU A 51 10.04 0.74 10.03
CA LEU A 51 11.40 1.23 9.79
C LEU A 51 12.36 0.06 9.48
N ALA A 52 12.24 -1.06 10.19
CA ALA A 52 13.03 -2.26 9.90
C ALA A 52 12.71 -2.87 8.53
N LEU A 53 11.44 -2.87 8.11
CA LEU A 53 11.02 -3.31 6.78
C LEU A 53 11.59 -2.39 5.70
N ALA A 54 11.50 -1.07 5.88
CA ALA A 54 12.04 -0.07 4.96
C ALA A 54 13.55 -0.28 4.75
N GLN A 55 14.31 -0.44 5.82
CA GLN A 55 15.75 -0.71 5.75
C GLN A 55 16.04 -2.00 4.97
N ARG A 56 15.34 -3.09 5.28
CA ARG A 56 15.51 -4.39 4.60
C ARG A 56 15.20 -4.29 3.11
N MET A 57 14.13 -3.58 2.74
CA MET A 57 13.74 -3.34 1.35
C MET A 57 14.78 -2.48 0.62
N ALA A 58 15.31 -1.42 1.27
CA ALA A 58 16.35 -0.57 0.71
C ALA A 58 17.67 -1.34 0.47
N GLU A 59 18.07 -2.19 1.41
CA GLU A 59 19.24 -3.07 1.25
C GLU A 59 19.04 -4.06 0.09
N PHE A 60 17.84 -4.64 -0.04
CA PHE A 60 17.51 -5.54 -1.15
C PHE A 60 17.56 -4.82 -2.50
N ALA A 61 16.99 -3.62 -2.61
CA ALA A 61 17.03 -2.81 -3.83
C ALA A 61 18.46 -2.46 -4.28
N ARG A 62 19.39 -2.26 -3.32
CA ARG A 62 20.80 -2.01 -3.63
C ARG A 62 21.58 -3.26 -4.04
N GLY A 63 21.14 -4.41 -3.58
CA GLY A 63 21.85 -5.67 -3.79
C GLY A 63 21.40 -6.48 -5.00
N HIS A 64 20.27 -6.13 -5.63
CA HIS A 64 19.64 -6.94 -6.68
C HIS A 64 19.17 -6.07 -7.84
N ASP A 65 19.91 -6.08 -8.95
CA ASP A 65 19.58 -5.29 -10.15
C ASP A 65 18.25 -5.70 -10.79
N ASP A 66 17.76 -6.91 -10.50
CA ASP A 66 16.50 -7.47 -10.99
C ASP A 66 15.34 -7.41 -9.97
N ALA A 67 15.52 -6.70 -8.86
CA ALA A 67 14.52 -6.59 -7.77
C ALA A 67 13.14 -6.09 -8.22
N LEU A 68 13.05 -5.38 -9.36
CA LEU A 68 11.79 -4.89 -9.94
C LEU A 68 11.09 -5.91 -10.84
N PHE A 69 11.66 -7.09 -11.03
CA PHE A 69 11.14 -8.09 -11.95
C PHE A 69 10.80 -9.39 -11.23
N ARG A 70 9.69 -10.01 -11.62
CA ARG A 70 9.28 -11.33 -11.11
C ARG A 70 10.26 -12.45 -11.40
N SER A 71 11.27 -12.21 -12.23
CA SER A 71 12.37 -13.14 -12.49
C SER A 71 13.41 -13.18 -11.38
N CYS A 72 13.42 -12.20 -10.46
CA CYS A 72 14.27 -12.25 -9.26
C CYS A 72 13.80 -13.40 -8.36
N PRO A 73 14.64 -14.42 -8.13
CA PRO A 73 14.18 -15.68 -7.53
C PRO A 73 13.93 -15.60 -6.04
N ASP A 74 14.60 -14.69 -5.34
CA ASP A 74 14.53 -14.58 -3.89
C ASP A 74 13.37 -13.69 -3.43
N ALA A 75 13.21 -12.55 -4.09
CA ALA A 75 12.16 -11.57 -3.81
C ALA A 75 12.02 -10.57 -4.96
N HIS A 76 10.88 -9.87 -5.04
CA HIS A 76 10.73 -8.72 -5.91
C HIS A 76 9.70 -7.74 -5.35
N PHE A 77 9.79 -6.50 -5.83
CA PHE A 77 8.87 -5.45 -5.41
C PHE A 77 7.48 -5.61 -6.01
N THR A 78 6.47 -5.28 -5.18
CA THR A 78 5.07 -5.16 -5.55
C THR A 78 4.52 -3.83 -5.07
N GLY A 79 3.47 -3.34 -5.71
CA GLY A 79 2.76 -2.13 -5.31
C GLY A 79 1.29 -2.42 -5.05
N SER A 80 0.82 -2.07 -3.86
CA SER A 80 -0.57 -2.28 -3.45
C SER A 80 -1.28 -0.97 -3.14
N ALA A 81 -2.60 -0.98 -3.30
CA ALA A 81 -3.47 0.17 -3.13
C ALA A 81 -4.61 -0.10 -2.15
N LEU A 82 -4.70 0.68 -1.08
CA LEU A 82 -5.96 0.83 -0.38
C LEU A 82 -6.82 1.84 -1.15
N VAL A 83 -7.74 1.35 -1.98
CA VAL A 83 -8.64 2.22 -2.75
C VAL A 83 -9.78 2.69 -1.86
N VAL A 84 -9.84 3.99 -1.57
CA VAL A 84 -10.83 4.62 -0.68
C VAL A 84 -11.70 5.59 -1.47
N GLU A 85 -13.01 5.56 -1.26
CA GLU A 85 -13.94 6.50 -1.87
C GLU A 85 -13.83 7.88 -1.21
N GLU A 86 -13.64 8.93 -2.01
CA GLU A 86 -13.50 10.31 -1.52
C GLU A 86 -14.68 10.76 -0.65
N GLY A 87 -14.35 11.37 0.48
CA GLY A 87 -15.32 11.87 1.44
C GLY A 87 -16.08 10.79 2.22
N THR A 88 -15.57 9.56 2.21
CA THR A 88 -16.10 8.44 2.98
C THR A 88 -14.94 7.62 3.60
N SER A 89 -15.28 6.63 4.43
CA SER A 89 -14.33 5.62 4.93
C SER A 89 -14.50 4.26 4.23
N ARG A 90 -15.20 4.19 3.09
CA ARG A 90 -15.37 2.95 2.34
C ARG A 90 -14.15 2.68 1.49
N PHE A 91 -13.72 1.45 1.47
CA PHE A 91 -12.57 0.97 0.69
C PHE A 91 -12.92 -0.27 -0.12
N ILE A 92 -12.13 -0.57 -1.15
CA ILE A 92 -12.34 -1.75 -1.99
C ILE A 92 -11.55 -2.94 -1.46
N LEU A 93 -12.25 -4.07 -1.34
CA LEU A 93 -11.65 -5.40 -1.30
C LEU A 93 -12.05 -6.17 -2.56
N LEU A 94 -11.12 -6.98 -3.06
CA LEU A 94 -11.36 -7.93 -4.14
C LEU A 94 -11.18 -9.37 -3.66
N PHE A 95 -12.02 -10.29 -4.16
CA PHE A 95 -11.85 -11.71 -3.94
C PHE A 95 -10.96 -12.30 -5.05
N HIS A 96 -9.69 -12.52 -4.71
CA HIS A 96 -8.68 -12.97 -5.66
C HIS A 96 -8.91 -14.42 -6.09
N THR A 97 -9.12 -14.66 -7.40
CA THR A 97 -9.53 -15.95 -7.96
C THR A 97 -8.55 -17.09 -7.66
N LYS A 98 -7.25 -16.85 -7.76
CA LYS A 98 -6.20 -17.88 -7.54
C LYS A 98 -5.93 -18.13 -6.05
N LEU A 99 -5.88 -17.05 -5.25
CA LEU A 99 -5.55 -17.14 -3.82
C LEU A 99 -6.75 -17.50 -2.94
N GLN A 100 -7.98 -17.35 -3.46
CA GLN A 100 -9.23 -17.61 -2.75
C GLN A 100 -9.31 -16.84 -1.42
N LYS A 101 -8.88 -15.56 -1.45
CA LYS A 101 -8.85 -14.64 -0.30
C LYS A 101 -9.34 -13.26 -0.71
N TRP A 102 -9.84 -12.55 0.28
CA TRP A 102 -10.12 -11.12 0.13
C TRP A 102 -8.85 -10.32 0.37
N LEU A 103 -8.49 -9.46 -0.59
CA LEU A 103 -7.27 -8.66 -0.58
C LEU A 103 -7.57 -7.24 -1.09
N GLN A 104 -6.62 -6.35 -0.88
CA GLN A 104 -6.56 -5.07 -1.57
C GLN A 104 -6.09 -5.26 -3.03
N PRO A 105 -6.39 -4.33 -3.94
CA PRO A 105 -5.75 -4.26 -5.25
C PRO A 105 -4.23 -4.13 -5.17
N GLY A 106 -3.52 -4.78 -6.09
CA GLY A 106 -2.06 -4.72 -6.14
C GLY A 106 -1.42 -5.81 -6.98
N GLY A 107 -0.17 -5.56 -7.39
CA GLY A 107 0.55 -6.52 -8.24
C GLY A 107 2.01 -6.15 -8.49
N HIS A 108 2.57 -6.77 -9.51
CA HIS A 108 3.97 -6.62 -9.85
C HIS A 108 4.29 -5.26 -10.47
N VAL A 109 5.48 -4.75 -10.21
CA VAL A 109 5.91 -3.44 -10.72
C VAL A 109 6.52 -3.51 -12.12
N ASP A 110 6.88 -4.71 -12.59
CA ASP A 110 7.35 -5.02 -13.94
C ASP A 110 8.43 -4.06 -14.47
N GLY A 111 9.43 -3.79 -13.63
CA GLY A 111 10.58 -2.92 -13.93
C GLY A 111 10.38 -1.45 -13.58
N ASN A 112 9.24 -1.07 -13.03
CA ASN A 112 8.97 0.32 -12.64
C ASN A 112 9.33 0.57 -11.17
N ALA A 113 10.36 1.38 -10.91
CA ALA A 113 10.77 1.80 -9.56
C ALA A 113 9.88 2.91 -8.96
N ASN A 114 8.97 3.52 -9.76
CA ASN A 114 7.93 4.39 -9.23
C ASN A 114 6.75 3.53 -8.73
N LEU A 115 6.84 3.10 -7.46
CA LEU A 115 5.89 2.15 -6.87
C LEU A 115 4.49 2.76 -6.73
N ALA A 116 4.38 4.09 -6.55
CA ALA A 116 3.09 4.78 -6.53
C ALA A 116 2.38 4.68 -7.90
N ALA A 117 3.12 4.82 -9.00
CA ALA A 117 2.58 4.61 -10.35
C ALA A 117 2.11 3.15 -10.54
N SER A 118 2.89 2.18 -10.05
CA SER A 118 2.52 0.77 -10.14
C SER A 118 1.26 0.45 -9.33
N ALA A 119 1.16 0.93 -8.09
CA ALA A 119 -0.02 0.73 -7.26
C ALA A 119 -1.27 1.39 -7.87
N LEU A 120 -1.13 2.58 -8.46
CA LEU A 120 -2.23 3.26 -9.15
C LEU A 120 -2.68 2.49 -10.39
N ARG A 121 -1.73 1.99 -11.21
CA ARG A 121 -2.01 1.16 -12.40
C ARG A 121 -2.76 -0.11 -12.01
N GLU A 122 -2.28 -0.85 -11.01
CA GLU A 122 -2.95 -2.07 -10.54
C GLU A 122 -4.36 -1.77 -10.03
N ALA A 123 -4.53 -0.68 -9.26
CA ALA A 123 -5.85 -0.25 -8.82
C ALA A 123 -6.80 0.04 -9.98
N GLN A 124 -6.33 0.70 -11.04
CA GLN A 124 -7.12 0.96 -12.25
C GLN A 124 -7.48 -0.33 -13.00
N GLU A 125 -6.48 -1.22 -13.21
CA GLU A 125 -6.67 -2.49 -13.95
C GLU A 125 -7.63 -3.43 -13.23
N GLU A 126 -7.55 -3.51 -11.90
CA GLU A 126 -8.35 -4.45 -11.10
C GLU A 126 -9.73 -3.90 -10.73
N THR A 127 -9.88 -2.58 -10.61
CA THR A 127 -11.18 -1.99 -10.24
C THR A 127 -11.96 -1.40 -11.42
N GLY A 128 -11.30 -1.12 -12.54
CA GLY A 128 -11.91 -0.44 -13.69
C GLY A 128 -12.39 0.99 -13.40
N ILE A 129 -11.98 1.58 -12.26
CA ILE A 129 -12.38 2.93 -11.89
C ILE A 129 -11.47 3.94 -12.59
N GLU A 130 -12.07 4.91 -13.27
CA GLU A 130 -11.37 6.06 -13.85
C GLU A 130 -11.19 7.19 -12.83
N GLY A 131 -10.17 8.02 -13.03
CA GLY A 131 -9.93 9.20 -12.19
C GLY A 131 -9.37 8.88 -10.80
N LEU A 132 -8.81 7.69 -10.61
CA LEU A 132 -8.09 7.33 -9.38
C LEU A 132 -6.87 8.25 -9.20
N ARG A 133 -6.55 8.57 -7.94
CA ARG A 133 -5.40 9.39 -7.54
C ARG A 133 -4.67 8.75 -6.37
N VAL A 134 -3.36 8.67 -6.44
CA VAL A 134 -2.54 8.08 -5.37
C VAL A 134 -2.09 9.14 -4.37
N VAL A 135 -2.07 8.79 -3.10
CA VAL A 135 -1.53 9.60 -2.00
C VAL A 135 -0.10 9.15 -1.73
N GLN A 136 0.85 10.07 -1.74
CA GLN A 136 2.25 9.85 -1.40
C GLN A 136 2.61 10.61 -0.11
N PRO A 137 3.63 10.10 0.62
CA PRO A 137 4.41 8.89 0.40
C PRO A 137 3.65 7.59 0.68
N ALA A 138 4.30 6.43 0.48
CA ALA A 138 3.81 5.14 0.95
C ALA A 138 3.59 5.16 2.47
N PHE A 139 2.51 4.57 2.94
CA PHE A 139 2.12 4.63 4.35
C PHE A 139 2.29 3.30 5.10
N ASP A 140 2.40 2.20 4.39
CA ASP A 140 2.56 0.86 4.97
C ASP A 140 3.47 0.00 4.08
N LEU A 141 4.28 -0.83 4.70
CA LEU A 141 5.20 -1.76 4.07
C LEU A 141 4.92 -3.17 4.57
N ASP A 142 5.08 -4.16 3.69
CA ASP A 142 4.91 -5.55 4.05
C ASP A 142 5.91 -6.45 3.32
N ILE A 143 6.42 -7.48 3.99
CA ILE A 143 7.21 -8.53 3.37
C ILE A 143 6.54 -9.85 3.69
N HIS A 144 6.05 -10.53 2.67
CA HIS A 144 5.38 -11.82 2.84
C HIS A 144 5.81 -12.83 1.78
N GLU A 145 5.80 -14.11 2.16
CA GLU A 145 6.09 -15.19 1.24
C GLU A 145 4.87 -15.54 0.40
N VAL A 146 5.09 -15.68 -0.89
CA VAL A 146 4.10 -16.22 -1.84
C VAL A 146 4.56 -17.58 -2.36
N ARG A 147 3.58 -18.44 -2.67
CA ARG A 147 3.80 -19.82 -3.16
C ARG A 147 2.96 -20.06 -4.41
N PRO A 148 3.34 -19.45 -5.55
CA PRO A 148 2.63 -19.69 -6.80
C PRO A 148 2.72 -21.15 -7.25
N PRO A 149 1.73 -21.69 -7.95
CA PRO A 149 1.68 -23.11 -8.30
C PRO A 149 2.84 -23.61 -9.15
N ASN A 150 3.44 -22.72 -9.96
CA ASN A 150 4.46 -23.08 -10.97
C ASN A 150 5.81 -22.38 -10.75
N GLU A 151 6.00 -21.75 -9.61
CA GLU A 151 7.21 -21.01 -9.27
C GLU A 151 7.68 -21.41 -7.86
N PRO A 152 9.00 -21.34 -7.57
CA PRO A 152 9.48 -21.49 -6.21
C PRO A 152 8.86 -20.48 -5.24
N PRO A 153 8.75 -20.82 -3.95
CA PRO A 153 8.38 -19.82 -2.93
C PRO A 153 9.38 -18.67 -2.94
N HIS A 154 8.88 -17.44 -2.92
CA HIS A 154 9.68 -16.22 -2.90
C HIS A 154 8.96 -15.13 -2.10
N LEU A 155 9.66 -14.01 -1.82
CA LEU A 155 9.09 -12.91 -1.07
C LEU A 155 8.55 -11.82 -2.00
N HIS A 156 7.39 -11.28 -1.67
CA HIS A 156 6.95 -9.98 -2.14
C HIS A 156 7.39 -8.90 -1.16
N LEU A 157 8.02 -7.85 -1.70
CA LEU A 157 8.38 -6.63 -1.00
C LEU A 157 7.32 -5.58 -1.37
N ASP A 158 6.23 -5.57 -0.60
CA ASP A 158 5.01 -4.84 -0.94
C ASP A 158 5.02 -3.43 -0.36
N ILE A 159 4.99 -2.42 -1.24
CA ILE A 159 4.91 -1.01 -0.88
C ILE A 159 3.49 -0.52 -1.14
N ARG A 160 2.86 0.06 -0.10
CA ARG A 160 1.42 0.27 -0.07
C ARG A 160 1.04 1.74 0.01
N PHE A 161 0.06 2.10 -0.80
CA PHE A 161 -0.41 3.48 -0.95
C PHE A 161 -1.92 3.57 -0.73
N VAL A 162 -2.38 4.71 -0.22
CA VAL A 162 -3.79 5.06 -0.35
C VAL A 162 -4.03 5.56 -1.78
N VAL A 163 -5.13 5.09 -2.38
CA VAL A 163 -5.60 5.55 -3.68
C VAL A 163 -7.03 6.06 -3.52
N LEU A 164 -7.26 7.30 -3.89
CA LEU A 164 -8.57 7.95 -3.80
C LEU A 164 -9.38 7.68 -5.06
N ALA A 165 -10.59 7.18 -4.87
CA ALA A 165 -11.56 7.00 -5.95
C ALA A 165 -12.61 8.11 -5.92
N PRO A 166 -13.02 8.65 -7.08
CA PRO A 166 -14.10 9.64 -7.12
C PRO A 166 -15.38 9.12 -6.45
N LYS A 167 -16.09 10.00 -5.76
CA LYS A 167 -17.32 9.66 -5.06
C LYS A 167 -18.36 9.06 -6.02
N GLY A 168 -18.96 7.95 -5.60
CA GLY A 168 -19.98 7.24 -6.41
C GLY A 168 -19.39 6.32 -7.49
N SER A 169 -18.08 6.09 -7.48
CA SER A 169 -17.45 5.14 -8.40
C SER A 169 -18.02 3.74 -8.23
N VAL A 170 -18.22 3.06 -9.34
CA VAL A 170 -18.69 1.67 -9.40
C VAL A 170 -17.55 0.80 -9.92
N PRO A 171 -16.97 -0.09 -9.08
CA PRO A 171 -15.89 -0.95 -9.52
C PRO A 171 -16.40 -2.00 -10.52
N VAL A 172 -15.60 -2.25 -11.56
CA VAL A 172 -15.83 -3.29 -12.56
C VAL A 172 -14.60 -4.18 -12.61
N GLY A 173 -14.70 -5.36 -11.98
CA GLY A 173 -13.58 -6.30 -11.88
C GLY A 173 -13.09 -6.81 -13.23
N ASN A 174 -11.86 -7.31 -13.22
CA ASN A 174 -11.24 -8.00 -14.34
C ASN A 174 -11.28 -9.53 -14.13
N HIS A 175 -10.52 -10.29 -14.94
CA HIS A 175 -10.46 -11.75 -14.87
C HIS A 175 -9.69 -12.31 -13.65
N GLU A 176 -8.96 -11.48 -12.92
CA GLU A 176 -8.18 -11.87 -11.74
C GLU A 176 -9.01 -11.82 -10.46
N SER A 177 -10.03 -10.98 -10.43
CA SER A 177 -10.96 -10.86 -9.31
C SER A 177 -12.33 -11.49 -9.62
N ARG A 178 -12.80 -12.35 -8.72
CA ARG A 178 -14.14 -12.95 -8.82
C ARG A 178 -15.22 -11.98 -8.38
N GLU A 179 -14.91 -11.13 -7.43
CA GLU A 179 -15.84 -10.19 -6.81
C GLU A 179 -15.07 -8.97 -6.28
N LEU A 180 -15.65 -7.76 -6.44
CA LEU A 180 -15.18 -6.54 -5.80
C LEU A 180 -16.29 -5.97 -4.93
N ARG A 181 -15.92 -5.45 -3.77
CA ARG A 181 -16.86 -4.80 -2.86
C ARG A 181 -16.29 -3.52 -2.28
N TRP A 182 -17.14 -2.51 -2.20
CA TRP A 182 -16.97 -1.41 -1.28
C TRP A 182 -17.31 -1.90 0.13
N VAL A 183 -16.37 -1.77 1.06
CA VAL A 183 -16.45 -2.29 2.42
C VAL A 183 -16.22 -1.14 3.40
N THR A 184 -16.95 -1.14 4.50
CA THR A 184 -16.70 -0.26 5.66
C THR A 184 -15.85 -0.98 6.70
N VAL A 185 -15.31 -0.24 7.67
CA VAL A 185 -14.54 -0.82 8.79
C VAL A 185 -15.39 -1.81 9.59
N ASP A 186 -16.67 -1.51 9.79
CA ASP A 186 -17.58 -2.38 10.56
C ASP A 186 -17.86 -3.69 9.82
N GLU A 187 -17.97 -3.64 8.49
CA GLU A 187 -18.18 -4.82 7.64
C GLU A 187 -16.90 -5.67 7.49
N LEU A 188 -15.70 -5.11 7.69
CA LEU A 188 -14.43 -5.82 7.49
C LEU A 188 -14.32 -7.11 8.33
N GLN A 189 -15.00 -7.18 9.46
CA GLN A 189 -15.03 -8.38 10.31
C GLN A 189 -15.77 -9.57 9.65
N GLU A 190 -16.61 -9.33 8.65
CA GLU A 190 -17.35 -10.37 7.90
C GLU A 190 -16.48 -11.00 6.80
N PHE A 191 -15.31 -10.40 6.49
CA PHE A 191 -14.41 -10.85 5.45
C PHE A 191 -13.26 -11.66 6.04
N ASP A 192 -12.92 -12.77 5.37
CA ASP A 192 -11.72 -13.56 5.69
C ASP A 192 -10.49 -12.85 5.12
N VAL A 193 -9.99 -11.89 5.89
CA VAL A 193 -8.76 -11.12 5.63
C VAL A 193 -7.73 -11.37 6.72
N ASP A 194 -6.46 -11.37 6.37
CA ASP A 194 -5.38 -11.50 7.33
C ASP A 194 -5.07 -10.19 8.08
N GLU A 195 -4.17 -10.25 9.07
CA GLU A 195 -3.81 -9.07 9.86
C GLU A 195 -3.06 -8.01 9.04
N SER A 196 -2.39 -8.40 7.96
CA SER A 196 -1.73 -7.48 7.04
C SER A 196 -2.74 -6.56 6.34
N VAL A 197 -3.84 -7.11 5.84
CA VAL A 197 -4.96 -6.33 5.27
C VAL A 197 -5.63 -5.46 6.33
N ARG A 198 -5.84 -5.99 7.55
CA ARG A 198 -6.44 -5.21 8.65
C ARG A 198 -5.56 -4.03 9.05
N ARG A 199 -4.24 -4.22 9.10
CA ARG A 199 -3.27 -3.15 9.35
C ARG A 199 -3.31 -2.10 8.24
N LEU A 200 -3.28 -2.53 6.97
CA LEU A 200 -3.39 -1.66 5.80
C LEU A 200 -4.61 -0.74 5.90
N VAL A 201 -5.80 -1.29 6.16
CA VAL A 201 -7.05 -0.52 6.27
C VAL A 201 -6.97 0.48 7.42
N ARG A 202 -6.55 0.02 8.60
CA ARG A 202 -6.45 0.87 9.80
C ARG A 202 -5.52 2.06 9.58
N GLN A 203 -4.31 1.79 9.06
CA GLN A 203 -3.29 2.82 8.85
C GLN A 203 -3.66 3.79 7.72
N GLY A 204 -4.22 3.27 6.62
CA GLY A 204 -4.61 4.11 5.49
C GLY A 204 -5.78 5.05 5.80
N LEU A 205 -6.78 4.59 6.54
CA LEU A 205 -7.88 5.46 6.98
C LEU A 205 -7.40 6.51 7.99
N LEU A 206 -6.50 6.14 8.91
CA LEU A 206 -5.90 7.09 9.86
C LEU A 206 -5.07 8.17 9.15
N LEU A 207 -4.36 7.80 8.06
CA LEU A 207 -3.66 8.77 7.22
C LEU A 207 -4.62 9.80 6.63
N LEU A 208 -5.77 9.36 6.09
CA LEU A 208 -6.76 10.25 5.48
C LEU A 208 -7.40 11.19 6.51
N GLU A 209 -7.71 10.73 7.72
CA GLU A 209 -8.22 11.58 8.80
C GLU A 209 -7.26 12.73 9.12
N ASN A 210 -5.95 12.49 9.06
CA ASN A 210 -4.92 13.50 9.31
C ASN A 210 -4.70 14.48 8.14
N ILE A 211 -5.11 14.13 6.91
CA ILE A 211 -5.04 15.02 5.74
C ILE A 211 -6.22 16.01 5.74
N ASP A 212 -7.38 15.55 6.18
CA ASP A 212 -8.63 16.33 6.15
C ASP A 212 -8.79 17.23 7.41
N ALA A 213 -7.91 17.12 8.41
CA ALA A 213 -7.93 17.87 9.66
C ALA A 213 -7.17 19.20 9.57
#